data_21da0d112063af0d449c6610ad882249
#
_entry.id   21da0d112063af0d449c6610ad882249
#
_cell.length_a   1.000
_cell.length_b   1.000
_cell.length_c   1.000
_cell.angle_alpha   90.00
_cell.angle_beta   90.00
_cell.angle_gamma   90.00
#
_symmetry.space_group_name_H-M   'P 1'
#
loop_
_entity.id
_entity.type
_entity.pdbx_description
1 polymer ?
#
loop_
_entity_poly.entity_id
_entity_poly.type
_entity_poly.pdbx_seq_one_letter_code
_entity_poly.pdbx_strand_id
1 'polypeptide(L)' 'MIYGELLEFLYEKGLNSPSFLQDSVTVYDKTEGEYYPCDTIEFEEGDEIIDAGHIFLQIER' A
#
# COMPACT_ATOMS: atom_id res chain seq x y z
N MET A 1 4.38 9.78 4.63
CA MET A 1 3.51 8.81 5.33
C MET A 1 4.34 7.60 5.75
N ILE A 2 4.14 7.16 6.98
CA ILE A 2 4.80 5.95 7.47
C ILE A 2 3.77 4.83 7.62
N TYR A 3 4.23 3.60 7.67
CA TYR A 3 3.33 2.46 7.77
C TYR A 3 2.46 2.50 9.03
N GLY A 4 2.97 3.05 10.13
CA GLY A 4 2.17 3.20 11.34
C GLY A 4 0.93 4.05 11.12
N GLU A 5 1.07 5.14 10.38
CA GLU A 5 -0.05 6.01 10.03
C GLU A 5 -1.04 5.29 9.12
N LEU A 6 -0.53 4.54 8.15
CA LEU A 6 -1.36 3.76 7.25
C LEU A 6 -2.15 2.70 8.02
N LEU A 7 -1.49 2.00 8.93
CA LEU A 7 -2.15 0.97 9.75
C LEU A 7 -3.27 1.57 10.59
N GLU A 8 -3.01 2.71 11.23
CA GLU A 8 -4.01 3.39 12.04
C GLU A 8 -5.22 3.81 11.22
N PHE A 9 -4.98 4.38 10.04
CA PHE A 9 -6.05 4.77 9.13
C PHE A 9 -6.90 3.58 8.72
N LEU A 10 -6.26 2.49 8.33
CA LEU A 10 -6.97 1.29 7.90
C LEU A 10 -7.77 0.65 9.04
N TYR A 11 -7.21 0.68 10.25
CA TYR A 11 -7.89 0.16 11.43
C TYR A 11 -9.18 0.94 11.71
N GLU A 12 -9.09 2.26 11.72
CA GLU A 12 -10.26 3.11 11.96
C GLU A 12 -11.32 2.94 10.87
N LYS A 13 -10.88 2.86 9.62
CA LYS A 13 -11.79 2.66 8.50
C LYS A 13 -12.50 1.32 8.60
N GLY A 14 -11.78 0.27 9.01
CA GLY A 14 -12.34 -1.06 9.17
C GLY A 14 -13.39 -1.14 10.27
N LEU A 15 -13.25 -0.34 11.32
CA LEU A 15 -14.26 -0.30 12.38
C LEU A 15 -15.59 0.29 11.89
N ASN A 16 -15.53 1.25 10.97
CA ASN A 16 -16.71 1.94 10.47
C ASN A 16 -17.31 1.27 9.23
N SER A 17 -16.49 0.66 8.40
CA SER A 17 -16.92 0.05 7.15
C SER A 17 -16.09 -1.21 6.87
N PRO A 18 -16.34 -2.31 7.64
CA PRO A 18 -15.50 -3.50 7.53
C PRO A 18 -15.47 -4.14 6.14
N SER A 19 -16.48 -3.90 5.31
CA SER A 19 -16.53 -4.48 3.97
C SER A 19 -15.39 -4.02 3.07
N PHE A 20 -14.78 -2.85 3.35
CA PHE A 20 -13.68 -2.38 2.52
C PHE A 20 -12.44 -3.28 2.61
N LEU A 21 -12.33 -4.08 3.67
CA LEU A 21 -11.21 -5.00 3.84
C LEU A 21 -11.17 -6.08 2.77
N GLN A 22 -12.26 -6.25 2.03
CA GLN A 22 -12.33 -7.17 0.90
C GLN A 22 -11.97 -6.50 -0.41
N ASP A 23 -11.84 -5.19 -0.42
CA ASP A 23 -11.48 -4.46 -1.62
C ASP A 23 -9.99 -4.61 -1.93
N SER A 24 -9.66 -4.58 -3.21
CA SER A 24 -8.27 -4.64 -3.64
C SER A 24 -7.53 -3.38 -3.20
N VAL A 25 -6.29 -3.55 -2.75
CA VAL A 25 -5.43 -2.41 -2.46
C VAL A 25 -5.15 -1.68 -3.78
N THR A 26 -5.37 -0.38 -3.79
CA THR A 26 -5.30 0.42 -5.02
C THR A 26 -4.39 1.62 -4.81
N VAL A 27 -3.58 1.92 -5.82
CA VAL A 27 -2.70 3.09 -5.84
C VAL A 27 -3.22 4.04 -6.91
N TYR A 28 -3.31 5.32 -6.56
CA TYR A 28 -3.69 6.36 -7.50
C TYR A 28 -2.46 7.10 -7.99
N ASP A 29 -2.26 7.12 -9.29
CA ASP A 29 -1.20 7.91 -9.92
C ASP A 29 -1.78 9.29 -10.23
N LYS A 30 -1.43 10.25 -9.39
CA LYS A 30 -1.96 11.60 -9.49
C LYS A 30 -1.49 12.32 -10.76
N THR A 31 -0.31 11.98 -11.24
CA THR A 31 0.24 12.60 -12.45
C THR A 31 -0.50 12.13 -13.70
N GLU A 32 -0.76 10.84 -13.79
CA GLU A 32 -1.45 10.25 -14.93
C GLU A 32 -2.96 10.23 -14.78
N GLY A 33 -3.44 10.40 -13.55
CA GLY A 33 -4.88 10.34 -13.27
C GLY A 33 -5.45 8.95 -13.36
N GLU A 34 -4.65 7.92 -13.07
CA GLU A 34 -5.07 6.53 -13.19
C GLU A 34 -4.89 5.76 -11.90
N TYR A 35 -5.71 4.72 -11.72
CA TYR A 35 -5.65 3.81 -10.58
C TYR A 35 -5.01 2.51 -11.02
N TYR A 36 -4.15 1.98 -10.14
CA TYR A 36 -3.47 0.70 -10.38
C TYR A 36 -3.69 -0.21 -9.18
N PRO A 37 -4.03 -1.49 -9.41
CA PRO A 37 -4.11 -2.43 -8.30
C PRO A 37 -2.71 -2.80 -7.81
N CYS A 38 -2.58 -2.99 -6.50
CA CYS A 38 -1.36 -3.55 -5.94
C CYS A 38 -1.46 -5.07 -6.00
N ASP A 39 -0.45 -5.70 -6.59
CA ASP A 39 -0.46 -7.15 -6.75
C ASP A 39 -0.10 -7.87 -5.45
N THR A 40 0.94 -7.42 -4.79
CA THR A 40 1.44 -8.06 -3.59
C THR A 40 2.10 -7.06 -2.65
N ILE A 41 2.33 -7.51 -1.42
CA ILE A 41 3.20 -6.83 -0.47
C ILE A 41 4.52 -7.60 -0.49
N GLU A 42 5.61 -6.88 -0.72
CA GLU A 42 6.94 -7.46 -0.79
C GLU A 42 7.88 -6.79 0.19
N PHE A 43 9.03 -7.41 0.45
CA PHE A 43 10.12 -6.68 1.07
C PHE A 43 11.43 -6.98 0.35
N GLU A 44 12.28 -5.99 0.33
CA GLU A 44 13.50 -5.97 -0.45
C GLU A 44 14.69 -6.36 0.41
N GLU A 45 15.68 -7.01 -0.21
CA GLU A 45 16.91 -7.34 0.48
C GLU A 45 17.82 -6.13 0.68
N GLY A 46 17.50 -5.06 -0.01
CA GLY A 46 18.22 -3.81 0.08
C GLY A 46 18.89 -3.43 -1.22
N ASP A 47 18.83 -2.15 -1.55
CA ASP A 47 19.52 -1.58 -2.69
C ASP A 47 19.86 -0.12 -2.38
N GLU A 48 20.10 0.71 -3.41
CA GLU A 48 20.47 2.10 -3.21
C GLU A 48 19.35 2.97 -2.65
N ILE A 49 18.11 2.52 -2.78
CA ILE A 49 16.92 3.29 -2.38
C ILE A 49 16.29 2.74 -1.11
N ILE A 50 16.29 1.42 -0.96
CA ILE A 50 15.55 0.72 0.09
C ILE A 50 16.49 -0.10 0.95
N ASP A 51 16.35 0.01 2.26
CA ASP A 51 17.11 -0.81 3.22
C ASP A 51 16.64 -2.25 3.18
N ALA A 52 17.52 -3.16 3.57
CA ALA A 52 17.17 -4.58 3.65
C ALA A 52 16.00 -4.79 4.60
N GLY A 53 15.05 -5.59 4.17
CA GLY A 53 13.85 -5.86 4.94
C GLY A 53 12.77 -4.78 4.85
N HIS A 54 13.00 -3.76 4.05
CA HIS A 54 12.01 -2.70 3.86
C HIS A 54 10.77 -3.27 3.15
N ILE A 55 9.60 -3.04 3.72
CA ILE A 55 8.33 -3.49 3.16
C ILE A 55 7.82 -2.47 2.15
N PHE A 56 7.35 -2.94 1.02
CA PHE A 56 6.77 -2.06 0.01
C PHE A 56 5.57 -2.72 -0.67
N LEU A 57 4.74 -1.89 -1.28
CA LEU A 57 3.60 -2.35 -2.05
C LEU A 57 4.00 -2.35 -3.53
N GLN A 58 3.70 -3.42 -4.21
CA GLN A 58 4.09 -3.58 -5.61
C GLN A 58 2.91 -3.39 -6.53
N ILE A 59 3.11 -2.59 -7.58
CA ILE A 59 2.15 -2.44 -8.66
C ILE A 59 2.82 -2.81 -9.97
N GLU A 60 2.02 -3.18 -10.95
CA GLU A 60 2.49 -3.45 -12.31
C GLU A 60 1.79 -2.49 -13.25
N ARG A 61 2.59 -1.74 -14.01
CA ARG A 61 2.07 -0.68 -14.88
C ARG A 61 2.24 -1.00 -16.34
#